data_451f636fa5869569f68a371388f67a7b
#
_entry.id   451f636fa5869569f68a371388f67a7b
#
_cell.length_a   1.000
_cell.length_b   1.000
_cell.length_c   1.000
_cell.angle_alpha   90.00
_cell.angle_beta   90.00
_cell.angle_gamma   90.00
#
_symmetry.space_group_name_H-M   'P 1'
#
loop_
_entity.id
_entity.type
_entity.pdbx_description
1 polymer ?
#
loop_
_entity_poly.entity_id
_entity_poly.type
_entity_poly.pdbx_seq_one_letter_code
_entity_poly.pdbx_strand_id
1 'polypeptide(L)'
;MPEPRLATVIPVDEAAATGKVAEIFADIKATKNIPFVPNFWRVLATNPDHLELVWTRLKALMHPEAVGRKSSLNPLTREIIALAVSATNGCGYCVNSHTAAAKKLGLSTEALGEVLAIVGLFNTTNSLADGYQIEPDVLPPLD
;
A
#
# COMPACT_ATOMS: atom_id res chain seq x y z
N MET A 1 -19.74 -0.22 -26.20
CA MET A 1 -19.47 0.41 -24.90
C MET A 1 -18.02 0.88 -24.91
N PRO A 2 -17.70 2.06 -24.42
CA PRO A 2 -16.29 2.46 -24.31
C PRO A 2 -15.56 1.49 -23.39
N GLU A 3 -14.31 1.15 -23.73
CA GLU A 3 -13.49 0.33 -22.85
C GLU A 3 -13.39 0.93 -21.45
N PRO A 4 -13.39 0.10 -20.40
CA PRO A 4 -13.30 0.61 -19.03
C PRO A 4 -11.97 1.36 -18.86
N ARG A 5 -12.06 2.60 -18.40
CA ARG A 5 -10.87 3.42 -18.13
C ARG A 5 -10.12 2.85 -16.92
N LEU A 6 -8.82 2.64 -17.06
CA LEU A 6 -7.95 2.24 -15.96
C LEU A 6 -7.60 3.41 -15.03
N ALA A 7 -7.58 4.63 -15.57
CA ALA A 7 -7.24 5.86 -14.85
C ALA A 7 -7.71 7.10 -15.63
N THR A 8 -7.40 8.29 -15.10
CA THR A 8 -7.67 9.58 -15.74
C THR A 8 -6.62 9.96 -16.79
N VAL A 9 -5.52 9.23 -16.85
CA VAL A 9 -4.47 9.32 -17.87
C VAL A 9 -4.27 7.95 -18.51
N ILE A 10 -3.63 7.91 -19.67
CA ILE A 10 -3.26 6.65 -20.32
C ILE A 10 -2.04 6.08 -19.57
N PRO A 11 -2.15 4.92 -18.93
CA PRO A 11 -1.01 4.30 -18.26
C PRO A 11 0.10 3.94 -19.25
N VAL A 12 1.36 4.02 -18.81
CA VAL A 12 2.48 3.58 -19.65
C VAL A 12 2.36 2.08 -19.89
N ASP A 13 2.47 1.66 -21.15
CA ASP A 13 2.51 0.25 -21.49
C ASP A 13 3.84 -0.35 -21.03
N GLU A 14 3.74 -1.47 -20.31
CA GLU A 14 4.92 -2.18 -19.79
C GLU A 14 5.87 -2.58 -20.90
N ALA A 15 5.34 -3.09 -22.01
CA ALA A 15 6.14 -3.56 -23.15
C ALA A 15 6.82 -2.41 -23.93
N ALA A 16 6.26 -1.20 -23.85
CA ALA A 16 6.79 -0.01 -24.52
C ALA A 16 7.68 0.86 -23.64
N ALA A 17 7.82 0.52 -22.35
CA ALA A 17 8.63 1.29 -21.41
C ALA A 17 10.13 1.25 -21.78
N THR A 18 10.79 2.41 -21.66
CA THR A 18 12.23 2.56 -21.97
C THR A 18 12.93 3.34 -20.85
N GLY A 19 14.27 3.30 -20.83
CA GLY A 19 15.10 4.08 -19.90
C GLY A 19 14.74 3.85 -18.44
N LYS A 20 14.69 4.93 -17.66
CA LYS A 20 14.39 4.93 -16.21
C LYS A 20 13.07 4.17 -15.89
N VAL A 21 12.03 4.37 -16.67
CA VAL A 21 10.74 3.70 -16.44
C VAL A 21 10.87 2.18 -16.58
N ALA A 22 11.55 1.69 -17.63
CA ALA A 22 11.77 0.26 -17.84
C ALA A 22 12.59 -0.36 -16.69
N GLU A 23 13.62 0.34 -16.21
CA GLU A 23 14.44 -0.11 -15.07
C GLU A 23 13.62 -0.21 -13.80
N ILE A 24 12.81 0.79 -13.49
CA ILE A 24 11.93 0.79 -12.31
C ILE A 24 10.86 -0.30 -12.43
N PHE A 25 10.27 -0.51 -13.60
CA PHE A 25 9.31 -1.57 -13.82
C PHE A 25 9.91 -2.96 -13.59
N ALA A 26 11.12 -3.18 -14.05
CA ALA A 26 11.85 -4.43 -13.80
C ALA A 26 12.11 -4.62 -12.29
N ASP A 27 12.52 -3.57 -11.59
CA ASP A 27 12.76 -3.60 -10.15
C ASP A 27 11.48 -3.84 -9.34
N ILE A 28 10.36 -3.25 -9.74
CA ILE A 28 9.04 -3.50 -9.13
C ILE A 28 8.67 -4.99 -9.23
N LYS A 29 8.77 -5.56 -10.42
CA LYS A 29 8.45 -6.98 -10.63
C LYS A 29 9.36 -7.90 -9.81
N ALA A 30 10.66 -7.63 -9.79
CA ALA A 30 11.62 -8.41 -9.03
C ALA A 30 11.39 -8.29 -7.52
N THR A 31 11.24 -7.07 -7.01
CA THR A 31 11.05 -6.82 -5.57
C THR A 31 9.75 -7.41 -5.03
N LYS A 32 8.66 -7.27 -5.77
CA LYS A 32 7.33 -7.79 -5.39
C LYS A 32 7.13 -9.26 -5.75
N ASN A 33 8.04 -9.85 -6.51
CA ASN A 33 7.93 -11.20 -7.05
C ASN A 33 6.60 -11.42 -7.80
N ILE A 34 6.33 -10.57 -8.77
CA ILE A 34 5.13 -10.61 -9.63
C ILE A 34 5.51 -10.51 -11.11
N PRO A 35 4.73 -11.12 -12.03
CA PRO A 35 5.06 -11.17 -13.44
C PRO A 35 4.63 -9.94 -14.25
N PHE A 36 3.98 -8.97 -13.63
CA PHE A 36 3.42 -7.78 -14.30
C PHE A 36 3.67 -6.52 -13.48
N VAL A 37 3.58 -5.36 -14.12
CA VAL A 37 3.60 -4.06 -13.45
C VAL A 37 2.17 -3.65 -13.10
N PRO A 38 1.82 -3.50 -11.80
CA PRO A 38 0.47 -3.06 -11.40
C PRO A 38 0.09 -1.69 -11.98
N ASN A 39 -1.19 -1.51 -12.26
CA ASN A 39 -1.72 -0.30 -12.91
C ASN A 39 -1.31 0.99 -12.20
N PHE A 40 -1.25 1.00 -10.87
CA PHE A 40 -0.80 2.16 -10.09
C PHE A 40 0.58 2.67 -10.56
N TRP A 41 1.55 1.78 -10.72
CA TRP A 41 2.90 2.14 -11.16
C TRP A 41 2.94 2.56 -12.63
N ARG A 42 2.13 1.93 -13.47
CA ARG A 42 1.99 2.31 -14.88
C ARG A 42 1.40 3.71 -15.04
N VAL A 43 0.49 4.09 -14.15
CA VAL A 43 -0.08 5.46 -14.11
C VAL A 43 0.98 6.45 -13.61
N LEU A 44 1.68 6.16 -12.53
CA LEU A 44 2.76 7.03 -12.03
C LEU A 44 3.89 7.21 -13.04
N ALA A 45 4.13 6.22 -13.88
CA ALA A 45 5.17 6.27 -14.92
C ALA A 45 4.94 7.36 -15.99
N THR A 46 3.76 7.94 -16.05
CA THR A 46 3.51 9.15 -16.87
C THR A 46 4.32 10.35 -16.40
N ASN A 47 4.81 10.32 -15.16
CA ASN A 47 5.82 11.22 -14.60
C ASN A 47 6.97 10.38 -14.02
N PRO A 48 8.04 10.10 -14.79
CA PRO A 48 9.10 9.19 -14.38
C PRO A 48 9.80 9.58 -13.07
N ASP A 49 10.01 10.85 -12.81
CA ASP A 49 10.66 11.33 -11.59
C ASP A 49 9.77 11.09 -10.35
N HIS A 50 8.48 11.30 -10.48
CA HIS A 50 7.52 10.99 -9.42
C HIS A 50 7.42 9.48 -9.17
N LEU A 51 7.39 8.67 -10.23
CA LEU A 51 7.46 7.21 -10.11
C LEU A 51 8.67 6.78 -9.27
N GLU A 52 9.84 7.32 -9.57
CA GLU A 52 11.08 6.99 -8.84
C GLU A 52 10.99 7.36 -7.36
N LEU A 53 10.53 8.56 -7.03
CA LEU A 53 10.37 9.01 -5.65
C LEU A 53 9.42 8.11 -4.85
N VAL A 54 8.25 7.81 -5.41
CA VAL A 54 7.25 6.98 -4.73
C VAL A 54 7.72 5.53 -4.60
N TRP A 55 8.29 4.96 -5.67
CA TRP A 55 8.79 3.58 -5.63
C TRP A 55 9.95 3.41 -4.65
N THR A 56 10.92 4.31 -4.66
CA THR A 56 12.06 4.27 -3.73
C THR A 56 11.59 4.29 -2.28
N ARG A 57 10.64 5.15 -1.96
CA ARG A 57 10.07 5.23 -0.61
C ARG A 57 9.29 3.98 -0.22
N LEU A 58 8.44 3.49 -1.12
CA LEU A 58 7.65 2.28 -0.86
C LEU A 58 8.56 1.06 -0.68
N LYS A 59 9.54 0.88 -1.56
CA LYS A 59 10.51 -0.22 -1.49
C LYS A 59 11.25 -0.21 -0.15
N ALA A 60 11.73 0.95 0.29
CA ALA A 60 12.45 1.08 1.54
C ALA A 60 11.60 0.76 2.78
N LEU A 61 10.30 1.02 2.76
CA LEU A 61 9.40 0.81 3.88
C LEU A 61 8.74 -0.58 3.87
N MET A 62 8.32 -1.05 2.71
CA MET A 62 7.58 -2.32 2.58
C MET A 62 8.48 -3.51 2.26
N HIS A 63 9.66 -3.27 1.69
CA HIS A 63 10.66 -4.28 1.34
C HIS A 63 12.06 -3.85 1.82
N PRO A 64 12.24 -3.58 3.12
CA PRO A 64 13.48 -3.01 3.65
C PRO A 64 14.68 -3.93 3.40
N GLU A 65 14.52 -5.24 3.38
CA GLU A 65 15.55 -6.21 3.04
C GLU A 65 16.13 -6.01 1.63
N ALA A 66 15.31 -5.56 0.68
CA ALA A 66 15.75 -5.29 -0.69
C ALA A 66 16.70 -4.07 -0.81
N VAL A 67 16.77 -3.24 0.21
CA VAL A 67 17.66 -2.06 0.30
C VAL A 67 18.63 -2.14 1.47
N GLY A 68 18.82 -3.33 2.06
CA GLY A 68 19.77 -3.56 3.16
C GLY A 68 19.36 -2.92 4.49
N ARG A 69 18.07 -2.61 4.69
CA ARG A 69 17.56 -2.03 5.94
C ARG A 69 17.00 -3.12 6.86
N LYS A 70 17.22 -2.95 8.16
CA LYS A 70 16.52 -3.72 9.18
C LYS A 70 15.14 -3.12 9.42
N SER A 71 14.17 -3.98 9.69
CA SER A 71 12.82 -3.58 10.10
C SER A 71 12.44 -4.28 11.40
N SER A 72 11.82 -3.53 12.31
CA SER A 72 11.24 -4.09 13.55
C SER A 72 9.85 -4.70 13.30
N LEU A 73 9.25 -4.48 12.13
CA LEU A 73 7.97 -5.04 11.74
C LEU A 73 8.19 -6.21 10.77
N ASN A 74 7.51 -7.32 10.98
CA ASN A 74 7.49 -8.40 10.01
C ASN A 74 6.66 -8.03 8.75
N PRO A 75 6.85 -8.74 7.62
CA PRO A 75 6.15 -8.42 6.38
C PRO A 75 4.61 -8.41 6.50
N LEU A 76 4.03 -9.37 7.22
CA LEU A 76 2.57 -9.44 7.41
C LEU A 76 2.04 -8.23 8.17
N THR A 77 2.72 -7.81 9.22
CA THR A 77 2.34 -6.62 9.99
C THR A 77 2.36 -5.36 9.12
N ARG A 78 3.38 -5.19 8.26
CA ARG A 78 3.43 -4.06 7.31
C ARG A 78 2.23 -4.05 6.37
N GLU A 79 1.84 -5.21 5.83
CA GLU A 79 0.67 -5.31 4.94
C GLU A 79 -0.65 -5.07 5.69
N ILE A 80 -0.79 -5.54 6.93
CA ILE A 80 -1.98 -5.26 7.76
C ILE A 80 -2.12 -3.76 8.04
N ILE A 81 -1.02 -3.07 8.35
CA ILE A 81 -1.03 -1.61 8.55
C ILE A 81 -1.48 -0.90 7.26
N ALA A 82 -0.89 -1.27 6.12
CA ALA A 82 -1.26 -0.68 4.83
C ALA A 82 -2.73 -0.95 4.48
N LEU A 83 -3.23 -2.16 4.75
CA LEU A 83 -4.64 -2.53 4.57
C LEU A 83 -5.56 -1.68 5.47
N ALA A 84 -5.24 -1.54 6.74
CA ALA A 84 -6.03 -0.77 7.70
C ALA A 84 -6.12 0.71 7.31
N VAL A 85 -5.00 1.32 6.91
CA VAL A 85 -4.96 2.70 6.41
C VAL A 85 -5.79 2.83 5.14
N SER A 86 -5.67 1.89 4.21
CA SER A 86 -6.37 1.90 2.93
C SER A 86 -7.88 1.75 3.10
N ALA A 87 -8.32 0.87 4.00
CA ALA A 87 -9.74 0.69 4.33
C ALA A 87 -10.32 1.95 4.98
N THR A 88 -9.58 2.57 5.89
CA THR A 88 -9.97 3.82 6.56
C THR A 88 -10.13 4.97 5.57
N ASN A 89 -9.20 5.09 4.61
CA ASN A 89 -9.19 6.18 3.62
C ASN A 89 -10.09 5.90 2.39
N GLY A 90 -10.68 4.71 2.28
CA GLY A 90 -11.56 4.36 1.17
C GLY A 90 -10.82 4.12 -0.16
N CYS A 91 -9.59 3.62 -0.12
CA CYS A 91 -8.84 3.27 -1.33
C CYS A 91 -9.13 1.84 -1.77
N GLY A 92 -10.14 1.64 -2.63
CA GLY A 92 -10.50 0.30 -3.12
C GLY A 92 -9.35 -0.41 -3.85
N TYR A 93 -8.57 0.29 -4.65
CA TYR A 93 -7.38 -0.25 -5.30
C TYR A 93 -6.35 -0.77 -4.28
N CYS A 94 -6.07 0.02 -3.25
CA CYS A 94 -5.07 -0.30 -2.23
C CYS A 94 -5.54 -1.46 -1.34
N VAL A 95 -6.82 -1.46 -0.93
CA VAL A 95 -7.41 -2.57 -0.16
C VAL A 95 -7.24 -3.90 -0.88
N ASN A 96 -7.55 -3.96 -2.17
CA ASN A 96 -7.38 -5.18 -2.95
C ASN A 96 -5.91 -5.63 -3.01
N SER A 97 -4.99 -4.71 -3.28
CA SER A 97 -3.56 -5.01 -3.38
C SER A 97 -2.98 -5.52 -2.06
N HIS A 98 -3.26 -4.83 -0.94
CA HIS A 98 -2.71 -5.18 0.36
C HIS A 98 -3.39 -6.42 0.96
N THR A 99 -4.68 -6.63 0.71
CA THR A 99 -5.34 -7.89 1.08
C THR A 99 -4.72 -9.07 0.36
N ALA A 100 -4.47 -8.95 -0.95
CA ALA A 100 -3.83 -10.01 -1.73
C ALA A 100 -2.42 -10.31 -1.20
N ALA A 101 -1.62 -9.29 -0.91
CA ALA A 101 -0.28 -9.45 -0.35
C ALA A 101 -0.31 -10.08 1.05
N ALA A 102 -1.20 -9.62 1.94
CA ALA A 102 -1.35 -10.16 3.27
C ALA A 102 -1.77 -11.65 3.26
N LYS A 103 -2.68 -12.03 2.37
CA LYS A 103 -3.08 -13.44 2.19
C LYS A 103 -1.92 -14.32 1.73
N LYS A 104 -1.08 -13.85 0.82
CA LYS A 104 0.15 -14.56 0.43
C LYS A 104 1.11 -14.76 1.59
N LEU A 105 1.11 -13.86 2.57
CA LEU A 105 1.91 -13.92 3.78
C LEU A 105 1.23 -14.70 4.92
N GLY A 106 0.09 -15.32 4.67
CA GLY A 106 -0.59 -16.21 5.60
C GLY A 106 -1.76 -15.61 6.38
N LEU A 107 -2.24 -14.41 6.03
CA LEU A 107 -3.45 -13.86 6.65
C LEU A 107 -4.66 -14.75 6.32
N SER A 108 -5.25 -15.36 7.35
CA SER A 108 -6.46 -16.17 7.21
C SER A 108 -7.70 -15.31 6.97
N THR A 109 -8.78 -15.94 6.52
CA THR A 109 -10.07 -15.26 6.35
C THR A 109 -10.62 -14.78 7.70
N GLU A 110 -10.45 -15.55 8.75
CA GLU A 110 -10.83 -15.18 10.12
C GLU A 110 -10.05 -13.96 10.62
N ALA A 111 -8.73 -13.97 10.45
CA ALA A 111 -7.88 -12.85 10.84
C ALA A 111 -8.16 -11.58 10.02
N LEU A 112 -8.46 -11.71 8.73
CA LEU A 112 -8.91 -10.58 7.91
C LEU A 112 -10.21 -9.97 8.46
N GLY A 113 -11.16 -10.84 8.87
CA GLY A 113 -12.40 -10.40 9.51
C GLY A 113 -12.15 -9.60 10.79
N GLU A 114 -11.25 -10.05 11.64
CA GLU A 114 -10.84 -9.33 12.86
C GLU A 114 -10.17 -7.99 12.54
N VAL A 115 -9.25 -7.95 11.59
CA VAL A 115 -8.59 -6.70 11.15
C VAL A 115 -9.63 -5.67 10.72
N LEU A 116 -10.57 -6.06 9.86
CA LEU A 116 -11.60 -5.14 9.35
C LEU A 116 -12.62 -4.75 10.43
N ALA A 117 -12.93 -5.65 11.37
CA ALA A 117 -13.77 -5.33 12.53
C ALA A 117 -13.09 -4.27 13.42
N ILE A 118 -11.80 -4.38 13.67
CA ILE A 118 -11.01 -3.39 14.43
C ILE A 118 -10.98 -2.06 13.68
N VAL A 119 -10.73 -2.08 12.37
CA VAL A 119 -10.74 -0.86 11.53
C VAL A 119 -12.10 -0.16 11.64
N GLY A 120 -13.20 -0.87 11.47
CA GLY A 120 -14.54 -0.31 11.56
C GLY A 120 -14.86 0.27 12.95
N LEU A 121 -14.48 -0.45 14.00
CA LEU A 121 -14.66 0.01 15.38
C LEU A 121 -13.92 1.32 15.63
N PHE A 122 -12.63 1.37 15.31
CA PHE A 122 -11.81 2.55 15.60
C PHE A 122 -12.10 3.74 14.68
N ASN A 123 -12.55 3.51 13.46
CA ASN A 123 -13.12 4.58 12.63
C ASN A 123 -14.33 5.22 13.32
N THR A 124 -15.17 4.43 14.00
CA THR A 124 -16.31 4.92 14.78
C THR A 124 -15.83 5.68 16.01
N THR A 125 -14.99 5.08 16.84
CA THR A 125 -14.54 5.72 18.10
C THR A 125 -13.71 6.96 17.86
N ASN A 126 -12.88 6.97 16.82
CA ASN A 126 -12.08 8.15 16.43
C ASN A 126 -12.98 9.31 16.03
N SER A 127 -14.03 9.06 15.25
CA SER A 127 -15.03 10.06 14.91
C SER A 127 -15.71 10.66 16.15
N LEU A 128 -16.05 9.83 17.13
CA LEU A 128 -16.70 10.28 18.36
C LEU A 128 -15.73 11.08 19.24
N ALA A 129 -14.51 10.58 19.42
CA ALA A 129 -13.49 11.28 20.22
C ALA A 129 -13.15 12.66 19.63
N ASP A 130 -12.98 12.73 18.31
CA ASP A 130 -12.73 13.99 17.63
C ASP A 130 -13.96 14.91 17.65
N GLY A 131 -15.14 14.40 17.36
CA GLY A 131 -16.38 15.18 17.36
C GLY A 131 -16.70 15.81 18.71
N TYR A 132 -16.42 15.12 19.80
CA TYR A 132 -16.57 15.64 21.16
C TYR A 132 -15.33 16.40 21.67
N GLN A 133 -14.23 16.48 20.89
CA GLN A 133 -12.97 17.13 21.28
C GLN A 133 -12.47 16.66 22.66
N ILE A 134 -12.47 15.34 22.86
CA ILE A 134 -12.08 14.73 24.14
C ILE A 134 -10.59 14.95 24.39
N GLU A 135 -10.25 15.53 25.55
CA GLU A 135 -8.86 15.73 25.98
C GLU A 135 -8.19 14.38 26.30
N PRO A 136 -6.93 14.17 25.87
CA PRO A 136 -6.17 12.98 26.24
C PRO A 136 -5.95 12.89 27.75
N ASP A 137 -6.26 11.73 28.32
CA ASP A 137 -6.09 11.42 29.76
C ASP A 137 -5.01 10.35 30.01
N VAL A 138 -4.56 9.69 28.96
CA VAL A 138 -3.46 8.70 28.98
C VAL A 138 -2.36 9.16 28.04
N LEU A 139 -1.16 9.33 28.58
CA LEU A 139 0.03 9.66 27.79
C LEU A 139 0.98 8.45 27.79
N PRO A 140 1.53 8.08 26.63
CA PRO A 140 2.53 7.01 26.58
C PRO A 140 3.78 7.41 27.35
N PRO A 141 4.50 6.46 27.98
CA PRO A 141 5.77 6.76 28.61
C PRO A 141 6.80 7.19 27.54
N LEU A 142 7.73 8.04 27.96
CA LEU A 142 8.91 8.37 27.13
C LEU A 142 9.99 7.33 27.41
N ASP A 143 10.59 6.80 26.34
CA ASP A 143 11.70 5.81 26.37
C ASP A 143 13.05 6.50 26.55
#